data_6c0be2052dfa9e2f470b7f179c96cafd
#
_entry.id   6c0be2052dfa9e2f470b7f179c96cafd
#
_cell.length_a   1.000
_cell.length_b   1.000
_cell.length_c   1.000
_cell.angle_alpha   90.00
_cell.angle_beta   90.00
_cell.angle_gamma   90.00
#
_symmetry.space_group_name_H-M   'P 1'
#
loop_
_entity.id
_entity.type
_entity.pdbx_description
1 polymer ?
#
loop_
_entity_poly.entity_id
_entity_poly.type
_entity_poly.pdbx_seq_one_letter_code
_entity_poly.pdbx_strand_id
1 'polypeptide(L)'
;NELWKRSARTLYITMRDSYMDCPDRERAQWWGDEVNELGEAFYALSPSSHKLALKGIYELMNWQREDGVIFAPAPAGNWRKELPLQMLASVGWYGFYTQYYYSGDSSFVAGIYDRMHHYLHEVWQVDKSGLVIERDGDWSWGDWGENIDMGVLVNCWYYLALKAEKAFALQLGKTADADEIGRMMYSIGKCCER
;
A
#
# COMPACT_ATOMS: atom_id res chain seq x y z
N ASN A 1 8.31 -23.54 18.44
CA ASN A 1 6.92 -23.17 18.63
C ASN A 1 6.07 -23.68 17.46
N GLU A 2 5.05 -24.49 17.74
CA GLU A 2 4.22 -25.13 16.70
C GLU A 2 3.38 -24.14 15.92
N LEU A 3 2.85 -23.10 16.58
CA LEU A 3 2.10 -22.04 15.93
C LEU A 3 2.96 -21.34 14.86
N TRP A 4 4.17 -20.95 15.21
CA TRP A 4 5.10 -20.34 14.25
C TRP A 4 5.34 -21.22 13.02
N LYS A 5 5.58 -22.51 13.22
CA LYS A 5 5.81 -23.43 12.09
C LYS A 5 4.61 -23.54 11.17
N ARG A 6 3.39 -23.57 11.73
CA ARG A 6 2.15 -23.62 10.96
C ARG A 6 1.92 -22.33 10.21
N SER A 7 2.12 -21.18 10.84
CA SER A 7 1.98 -19.86 10.19
C SER A 7 2.96 -19.68 9.04
N ALA A 8 4.24 -19.95 9.27
CA ALA A 8 5.27 -19.90 8.23
C ALA A 8 4.98 -20.88 7.08
N ARG A 9 4.44 -22.07 7.39
CA ARG A 9 4.01 -23.01 6.34
C ARG A 9 2.80 -22.48 5.56
N THR A 10 1.83 -21.85 6.23
CA THR A 10 0.67 -21.26 5.55
C THR A 10 1.13 -20.18 4.57
N LEU A 11 1.95 -19.25 5.01
CA LEU A 11 2.56 -18.24 4.15
C LEU A 11 3.27 -18.88 2.95
N TYR A 12 4.05 -19.92 3.17
CA TYR A 12 4.76 -20.62 2.09
C TYR A 12 3.83 -21.29 1.07
N ILE A 13 2.71 -21.88 1.49
CA ILE A 13 1.78 -22.56 0.57
C ILE A 13 0.85 -21.60 -0.17
N THR A 14 0.60 -20.41 0.37
CA THR A 14 -0.13 -19.34 -0.32
C THR A 14 0.76 -18.54 -1.27
N MET A 15 2.06 -18.66 -1.12
CA MET A 15 3.05 -18.01 -1.98
C MET A 15 3.36 -18.91 -3.19
N ARG A 16 3.16 -18.38 -4.40
CA ARG A 16 3.54 -19.08 -5.65
C ARG A 16 4.32 -18.16 -6.57
N ASP A 17 3.71 -17.66 -7.63
CA ASP A 17 4.23 -16.59 -8.48
C ASP A 17 3.83 -15.18 -7.99
N SER A 18 2.94 -15.13 -7.00
CA SER A 18 2.60 -13.97 -6.17
C SER A 18 2.27 -14.43 -4.75
N TYR A 19 2.23 -13.52 -3.80
CA TYR A 19 1.52 -13.76 -2.56
C TYR A 19 0.02 -13.83 -2.84
N MET A 20 -0.71 -14.63 -2.10
CA MET A 20 -2.13 -14.86 -2.34
C MET A 20 -2.89 -14.87 -1.04
N ASP A 21 -4.02 -14.16 -1.00
CA ASP A 21 -4.94 -14.07 0.12
C ASP A 21 -5.33 -15.42 0.72
N CYS A 22 -5.53 -16.39 -0.11
CA CYS A 22 -5.96 -17.72 0.31
C CYS A 22 -5.51 -18.81 -0.68
N PRO A 23 -5.47 -20.09 -0.26
CA PRO A 23 -5.03 -21.18 -1.13
C PRO A 23 -6.12 -21.71 -2.07
N ASP A 24 -7.37 -21.30 -1.91
CA ASP A 24 -8.51 -21.96 -2.57
C ASP A 24 -9.49 -21.01 -3.26
N ARG A 25 -10.20 -20.15 -2.54
CA ARG A 25 -11.34 -19.38 -3.07
C ARG A 25 -10.93 -18.40 -4.17
N GLU A 26 -10.28 -17.29 -3.82
CA GLU A 26 -9.85 -16.27 -4.78
C GLU A 26 -8.50 -16.61 -5.40
N ARG A 27 -7.55 -17.06 -4.60
CA ARG A 27 -6.17 -17.36 -4.99
C ARG A 27 -5.56 -16.21 -5.78
N ALA A 28 -5.69 -15.01 -5.26
CA ALA A 28 -5.35 -13.79 -5.93
C ALA A 28 -4.45 -12.90 -5.07
N GLN A 29 -3.67 -12.05 -5.71
CA GLN A 29 -2.81 -11.09 -5.04
C GLN A 29 -3.63 -9.87 -4.61
N TRP A 30 -4.42 -10.05 -3.53
CA TRP A 30 -5.09 -8.97 -2.86
C TRP A 30 -4.08 -8.15 -2.07
N TRP A 31 -3.98 -6.88 -2.35
CA TRP A 31 -2.95 -6.04 -1.75
C TRP A 31 -3.23 -5.66 -0.30
N GLY A 32 -4.46 -5.78 0.17
CA GLY A 32 -4.76 -5.72 1.60
C GLY A 32 -4.14 -6.87 2.39
N ASP A 33 -4.04 -8.05 1.78
CA ASP A 33 -3.38 -9.24 2.34
C ASP A 33 -1.86 -9.17 2.11
N GLU A 34 -1.43 -8.84 0.90
CA GLU A 34 -0.03 -8.72 0.49
C GLU A 34 0.79 -7.86 1.44
N VAL A 35 0.26 -6.73 1.94
CA VAL A 35 1.00 -5.86 2.87
C VAL A 35 1.37 -6.56 4.17
N ASN A 36 0.56 -7.52 4.61
CA ASN A 36 0.85 -8.35 5.77
C ASN A 36 1.83 -9.47 5.41
N GLU A 37 1.57 -10.18 4.32
CA GLU A 37 2.36 -11.32 3.86
C GLU A 37 3.82 -10.93 3.57
N LEU A 38 4.04 -9.80 2.88
CA LEU A 38 5.40 -9.31 2.63
C LEU A 38 6.13 -8.94 3.92
N GLY A 39 5.43 -8.37 4.90
CA GLY A 39 5.98 -8.08 6.22
C GLY A 39 6.35 -9.35 6.98
N GLU A 40 5.48 -10.35 6.98
CA GLU A 40 5.72 -11.66 7.60
C GLU A 40 6.88 -12.41 6.94
N ALA A 41 7.02 -12.31 5.62
CA ALA A 41 8.07 -12.96 4.85
C ALA A 41 9.47 -12.53 5.28
N PHE A 42 9.68 -11.30 5.70
CA PHE A 42 10.96 -10.82 6.22
C PHE A 42 11.40 -11.55 7.49
N TYR A 43 10.47 -12.07 8.27
CA TYR A 43 10.76 -12.80 9.50
C TYR A 43 10.73 -14.32 9.32
N ALA A 44 9.91 -14.83 8.42
CA ALA A 44 9.59 -16.24 8.31
C ALA A 44 10.29 -16.97 7.17
N LEU A 45 10.70 -16.25 6.12
CA LEU A 45 11.23 -16.84 4.89
C LEU A 45 12.67 -16.38 4.61
N SER A 46 13.27 -16.97 3.58
CA SER A 46 14.60 -16.58 3.12
C SER A 46 14.55 -15.24 2.35
N PRO A 47 15.69 -14.52 2.25
CA PRO A 47 15.74 -13.25 1.49
C PRO A 47 15.29 -13.36 0.04
N SER A 48 15.26 -14.55 -0.55
CA SER A 48 14.76 -14.74 -1.92
C SER A 48 13.26 -14.46 -2.07
N SER A 49 12.49 -14.53 -0.97
CA SER A 49 11.06 -14.18 -0.96
C SER A 49 10.81 -12.70 -1.23
N HIS A 50 11.77 -11.84 -0.93
CA HIS A 50 11.68 -10.40 -1.18
C HIS A 50 11.53 -10.06 -2.68
N LYS A 51 12.01 -10.93 -3.56
CA LYS A 51 11.83 -10.79 -5.00
C LYS A 51 10.38 -10.93 -5.41
N LEU A 52 9.61 -11.73 -4.67
CA LEU A 52 8.19 -11.91 -4.92
C LEU A 52 7.41 -10.64 -4.53
N ALA A 53 7.70 -10.05 -3.37
CA ALA A 53 7.13 -8.79 -2.94
C ALA A 53 7.46 -7.65 -3.94
N LEU A 54 8.71 -7.59 -4.42
CA LEU A 54 9.12 -6.62 -5.43
C LEU A 54 8.36 -6.80 -6.75
N LYS A 55 8.16 -8.04 -7.19
CA LYS A 55 7.33 -8.35 -8.36
C LYS A 55 5.90 -7.85 -8.17
N GLY A 56 5.29 -8.11 -7.01
CA GLY A 56 3.95 -7.63 -6.66
C GLY A 56 3.83 -6.11 -6.71
N ILE A 57 4.81 -5.38 -6.20
CA ILE A 57 4.88 -3.91 -6.29
C ILE A 57 4.82 -3.43 -7.74
N TYR A 58 5.63 -4.02 -8.61
CA TYR A 58 5.60 -3.68 -10.03
C TYR A 58 4.29 -4.08 -10.70
N GLU A 59 3.71 -5.21 -10.34
CA GLU A 59 2.41 -5.63 -10.85
C GLU A 59 1.32 -4.62 -10.46
N LEU A 60 1.23 -4.24 -9.18
CA LEU A 60 0.24 -3.25 -8.75
C LEU A 60 0.38 -1.94 -9.53
N MET A 61 1.59 -1.42 -9.67
CA MET A 61 1.84 -0.17 -10.37
C MET A 61 1.63 -0.28 -11.89
N ASN A 62 1.98 -1.40 -12.49
CA ASN A 62 1.81 -1.60 -13.94
C ASN A 62 0.34 -1.81 -14.35
N TRP A 63 -0.51 -2.24 -13.42
CA TRP A 63 -1.95 -2.36 -13.61
C TRP A 63 -2.72 -1.08 -13.27
N GLN A 64 -2.04 0.01 -12.86
CA GLN A 64 -2.68 1.31 -12.68
C GLN A 64 -3.44 1.73 -13.94
N ARG A 65 -4.68 2.18 -13.74
CA ARG A 65 -5.58 2.63 -14.82
C ARG A 65 -5.10 3.95 -15.43
N GLU A 66 -5.62 4.28 -16.60
CA GLU A 66 -5.33 5.56 -17.27
C GLU A 66 -5.77 6.79 -16.44
N ASP A 67 -6.81 6.64 -15.62
CA ASP A 67 -7.28 7.68 -14.69
C ASP A 67 -6.46 7.73 -13.39
N GLY A 68 -5.38 6.98 -13.29
CA GLY A 68 -4.48 6.94 -12.15
C GLY A 68 -4.92 6.05 -11.00
N VAL A 69 -6.13 5.49 -11.06
CA VAL A 69 -6.66 4.61 -10.01
C VAL A 69 -5.89 3.30 -9.97
N ILE A 70 -5.54 2.86 -8.79
CA ILE A 70 -5.02 1.51 -8.53
C ILE A 70 -6.10 0.65 -7.86
N PHE A 71 -6.01 -0.64 -8.05
CA PHE A 71 -7.03 -1.59 -7.58
C PHE A 71 -6.41 -2.97 -7.28
N ALA A 72 -7.15 -3.82 -6.62
CA ALA A 72 -6.78 -5.21 -6.34
C ALA A 72 -7.88 -6.19 -6.83
N PRO A 73 -7.55 -7.47 -7.04
CA PRO A 73 -6.20 -7.99 -7.09
C PRO A 73 -5.44 -7.54 -8.35
N ALA A 74 -4.12 -7.60 -8.31
CA ALA A 74 -3.28 -7.36 -9.48
C ALA A 74 -2.18 -8.45 -9.55
N PRO A 75 -2.09 -9.24 -10.66
CA PRO A 75 -2.92 -9.17 -11.87
C PRO A 75 -4.40 -9.47 -11.62
N ALA A 76 -5.27 -8.81 -12.39
CA ALA A 76 -6.71 -8.98 -12.26
C ALA A 76 -7.26 -9.94 -13.32
N GLY A 77 -7.93 -11.00 -12.89
CA GLY A 77 -8.83 -11.76 -13.74
C GLY A 77 -10.17 -11.02 -13.92
N ASN A 78 -11.24 -11.58 -13.36
CA ASN A 78 -12.57 -10.96 -13.36
C ASN A 78 -12.78 -9.98 -12.18
N TRP A 79 -11.87 -9.92 -11.25
CA TRP A 79 -11.92 -9.09 -10.07
C TRP A 79 -11.13 -7.81 -10.31
N ARG A 80 -11.76 -6.68 -10.16
CA ARG A 80 -11.14 -5.36 -10.24
C ARG A 80 -11.83 -4.48 -9.22
N LYS A 81 -11.32 -4.50 -7.98
CA LYS A 81 -11.91 -3.78 -6.87
C LYS A 81 -11.04 -2.61 -6.46
N GLU A 82 -11.55 -1.40 -6.64
CA GLU A 82 -10.96 -0.26 -5.98
C GLU A 82 -11.32 -0.31 -4.50
N LEU A 83 -10.31 -0.56 -3.67
CA LEU A 83 -10.40 -0.65 -2.23
C LEU A 83 -9.54 0.48 -1.64
N PRO A 84 -10.05 1.71 -1.54
CA PRO A 84 -9.24 2.91 -1.32
C PRO A 84 -8.31 2.82 -0.11
N LEU A 85 -8.81 2.34 1.04
CA LEU A 85 -7.99 2.18 2.24
C LEU A 85 -6.87 1.16 2.07
N GLN A 86 -7.17 0.02 1.46
CA GLN A 86 -6.17 -1.01 1.20
C GLN A 86 -5.10 -0.52 0.22
N MET A 87 -5.50 0.26 -0.78
CA MET A 87 -4.55 0.84 -1.73
C MET A 87 -3.63 1.88 -1.09
N LEU A 88 -4.13 2.69 -0.16
CA LEU A 88 -3.29 3.59 0.63
C LEU A 88 -2.30 2.83 1.51
N ALA A 89 -2.74 1.75 2.16
CA ALA A 89 -1.86 0.88 2.93
C ALA A 89 -0.76 0.25 2.04
N SER A 90 -1.14 -0.15 0.82
CA SER A 90 -0.27 -0.83 -0.14
C SER A 90 0.86 0.07 -0.64
N VAL A 91 0.53 1.24 -1.17
CA VAL A 91 1.56 2.19 -1.65
C VAL A 91 2.31 2.87 -0.52
N GLY A 92 1.77 2.82 0.69
CA GLY A 92 2.24 3.55 1.86
C GLY A 92 3.30 2.83 2.69
N TRP A 93 3.28 3.19 3.96
CA TRP A 93 4.27 2.76 4.95
C TRP A 93 4.24 1.25 5.22
N TYR A 94 3.06 0.64 5.14
CA TYR A 94 2.88 -0.80 5.39
C TYR A 94 3.31 -1.68 4.23
N GLY A 95 3.09 -1.23 2.98
CA GLY A 95 3.43 -2.00 1.79
C GLY A 95 4.80 -1.62 1.21
N PHE A 96 4.85 -0.66 0.31
CA PHE A 96 6.05 -0.33 -0.46
C PHE A 96 7.24 0.09 0.41
N TYR A 97 6.98 0.87 1.48
CA TYR A 97 8.05 1.27 2.37
C TYR A 97 8.60 0.12 3.22
N THR A 98 7.77 -0.86 3.58
CA THR A 98 8.21 -2.08 4.26
C THR A 98 9.22 -2.84 3.39
N GLN A 99 8.93 -3.02 2.11
CA GLN A 99 9.88 -3.64 1.18
C GLN A 99 11.22 -2.88 1.13
N TYR A 100 11.16 -1.57 0.98
CA TYR A 100 12.35 -0.72 0.97
C TYR A 100 13.16 -0.83 2.27
N TYR A 101 12.47 -0.70 3.41
CA TYR A 101 13.10 -0.65 4.73
C TYR A 101 13.79 -1.95 5.12
N TYR A 102 13.13 -3.09 4.89
CA TYR A 102 13.67 -4.39 5.29
C TYR A 102 14.66 -4.97 4.28
N SER A 103 14.48 -4.73 2.99
CA SER A 103 15.42 -5.23 1.98
C SER A 103 16.67 -4.35 1.83
N GLY A 104 16.58 -3.07 2.16
CA GLY A 104 17.60 -2.06 1.83
C GLY A 104 17.72 -1.77 0.33
N ASP A 105 16.85 -2.38 -0.50
CA ASP A 105 16.84 -2.20 -1.94
C ASP A 105 15.99 -0.98 -2.33
N SER A 106 16.63 0.07 -2.82
CA SER A 106 15.97 1.28 -3.33
C SER A 106 15.82 1.29 -4.85
N SER A 107 16.27 0.27 -5.55
CA SER A 107 16.35 0.26 -7.01
C SER A 107 14.97 0.38 -7.69
N PHE A 108 13.92 -0.14 -7.03
CA PHE A 108 12.56 -0.09 -7.55
C PHE A 108 11.90 1.29 -7.41
N VAL A 109 12.36 2.13 -6.48
CA VAL A 109 11.70 3.39 -6.12
C VAL A 109 11.54 4.31 -7.33
N ALA A 110 12.58 4.45 -8.14
CA ALA A 110 12.52 5.27 -9.36
C ALA A 110 11.50 4.76 -10.38
N GLY A 111 11.31 3.44 -10.45
CA GLY A 111 10.36 2.81 -11.39
C GLY A 111 8.88 2.95 -11.01
N ILE A 112 8.59 3.25 -9.75
CA ILE A 112 7.21 3.33 -9.26
C ILE A 112 6.79 4.74 -8.83
N TYR A 113 7.75 5.63 -8.54
CA TYR A 113 7.50 6.90 -7.88
C TYR A 113 6.46 7.76 -8.59
N ASP A 114 6.61 7.99 -9.88
CA ASP A 114 5.72 8.89 -10.62
C ASP A 114 4.28 8.36 -10.66
N ARG A 115 4.09 7.04 -10.70
CA ARG A 115 2.75 6.42 -10.63
C ARG A 115 2.15 6.50 -9.23
N MET A 116 2.96 6.29 -8.20
CA MET A 116 2.56 6.46 -6.81
C MET A 116 2.18 7.92 -6.55
N HIS A 117 2.99 8.86 -7.00
CA HIS A 117 2.74 10.30 -6.90
C HIS A 117 1.42 10.68 -7.58
N HIS A 118 1.22 10.24 -8.83
CA HIS A 118 -0.02 10.46 -9.56
C HIS A 118 -1.24 9.91 -8.79
N TYR A 119 -1.15 8.70 -8.23
CA TYR A 119 -2.23 8.16 -7.42
C TYR A 119 -2.54 9.01 -6.19
N LEU A 120 -1.53 9.45 -5.45
CA LEU A 120 -1.73 10.18 -4.20
C LEU A 120 -2.15 11.63 -4.40
N HIS A 121 -1.76 12.29 -5.49
CA HIS A 121 -2.00 13.71 -5.68
C HIS A 121 -3.09 14.05 -6.71
N GLU A 122 -3.34 13.18 -7.67
CA GLU A 122 -4.34 13.45 -8.73
C GLU A 122 -5.64 12.66 -8.51
N VAL A 123 -5.53 11.44 -7.97
CA VAL A 123 -6.71 10.58 -7.72
C VAL A 123 -7.40 10.95 -6.41
N TRP A 124 -6.63 11.28 -5.38
CA TRP A 124 -7.16 11.72 -4.10
C TRP A 124 -7.37 13.24 -4.07
N GLN A 125 -8.57 13.64 -3.70
CA GLN A 125 -8.91 15.05 -3.54
C GLN A 125 -8.75 15.50 -2.10
N VAL A 126 -8.30 16.72 -1.91
CA VAL A 126 -8.12 17.35 -0.60
C VAL A 126 -9.09 18.50 -0.45
N ASP A 127 -9.73 18.62 0.69
CA ASP A 127 -10.63 19.71 1.02
C ASP A 127 -9.87 21.00 1.45
N LYS A 128 -10.63 22.05 1.75
CA LYS A 128 -10.06 23.35 2.16
C LYS A 128 -9.35 23.31 3.52
N SER A 129 -9.58 22.29 4.33
CA SER A 129 -8.92 22.11 5.63
C SER A 129 -7.58 21.36 5.50
N GLY A 130 -7.31 20.76 4.34
CA GLY A 130 -6.15 19.93 4.07
C GLY A 130 -6.37 18.45 4.39
N LEU A 131 -7.63 18.05 4.64
CA LEU A 131 -8.00 16.65 4.80
C LEU A 131 -8.39 16.04 3.46
N VAL A 132 -8.02 14.77 3.29
CA VAL A 132 -8.42 14.04 2.09
C VAL A 132 -9.90 13.67 2.16
N ILE A 133 -10.57 13.80 1.03
CA ILE A 133 -11.97 13.43 0.88
C ILE A 133 -12.05 11.93 0.63
N GLU A 134 -12.93 11.26 1.39
CA GLU A 134 -13.17 9.84 1.20
C GLU A 134 -13.60 9.54 -0.24
N ARG A 135 -13.06 8.45 -0.79
CA ARG A 135 -13.42 7.92 -2.09
C ARG A 135 -14.32 6.71 -1.92
N ASP A 136 -15.43 6.71 -2.62
CA ASP A 136 -16.37 5.58 -2.57
C ASP A 136 -15.72 4.27 -3.09
N GLY A 137 -15.02 4.34 -4.21
CA GLY A 137 -14.45 3.17 -4.85
C GLY A 137 -15.51 2.10 -5.13
N ASP A 138 -15.06 0.84 -5.21
CA ASP A 138 -15.96 -0.31 -5.23
C ASP A 138 -16.39 -0.73 -3.83
N TRP A 139 -15.55 -0.49 -2.85
CA TRP A 139 -15.77 -0.88 -1.47
C TRP A 139 -14.83 -0.11 -0.52
N SER A 140 -15.40 0.84 0.20
CA SER A 140 -14.71 1.56 1.24
C SER A 140 -14.77 0.75 2.55
N TRP A 141 -13.87 -0.21 2.67
CA TRP A 141 -13.88 -1.12 3.80
C TRP A 141 -12.99 -0.67 4.96
N GLY A 142 -13.63 -0.22 6.04
CA GLY A 142 -12.96 0.09 7.29
C GLY A 142 -12.83 -1.10 8.25
N ASP A 143 -12.87 -2.34 7.71
CA ASP A 143 -12.87 -3.58 8.48
C ASP A 143 -14.22 -3.88 9.18
N TRP A 144 -14.25 -4.87 10.07
CA TRP A 144 -15.46 -5.42 10.72
C TRP A 144 -15.87 -4.70 12.01
N GLY A 145 -15.24 -3.58 12.32
CA GLY A 145 -15.55 -2.80 13.51
C GLY A 145 -16.91 -2.10 13.45
N GLU A 146 -17.52 -1.91 14.61
CA GLU A 146 -18.68 -1.04 14.77
C GLU A 146 -18.22 0.41 15.04
N ASN A 147 -19.00 1.39 14.61
CA ASN A 147 -18.74 2.82 14.83
C ASN A 147 -17.38 3.32 14.29
N ILE A 148 -17.02 2.88 13.10
CA ILE A 148 -15.81 3.33 12.43
C ILE A 148 -16.03 4.74 11.85
N ASP A 149 -15.15 5.67 12.20
CA ASP A 149 -15.07 6.97 11.54
C ASP A 149 -14.17 6.85 10.31
N MET A 150 -14.77 6.74 9.13
CA MET A 150 -14.06 6.58 7.88
C MET A 150 -13.24 7.81 7.52
N GLY A 151 -13.69 9.01 7.87
CA GLY A 151 -12.95 10.25 7.63
C GLY A 151 -11.62 10.26 8.37
N VAL A 152 -11.64 9.87 9.65
CA VAL A 152 -10.41 9.72 10.44
C VAL A 152 -9.52 8.63 9.86
N LEU A 153 -10.10 7.47 9.59
CA LEU A 153 -9.35 6.30 9.13
C LEU A 153 -8.63 6.55 7.78
N VAL A 154 -9.33 7.11 6.81
CA VAL A 154 -8.74 7.40 5.50
C VAL A 154 -7.62 8.45 5.59
N ASN A 155 -7.78 9.47 6.44
CA ASN A 155 -6.74 10.47 6.61
C ASN A 155 -5.50 9.94 7.33
N CYS A 156 -5.67 8.99 8.28
CA CYS A 156 -4.54 8.29 8.89
C CYS A 156 -3.77 7.45 7.86
N TRP A 157 -4.45 6.69 7.03
CA TRP A 157 -3.81 5.89 5.98
C TRP A 157 -3.18 6.76 4.89
N TYR A 158 -3.84 7.84 4.51
CA TYR A 158 -3.26 8.80 3.55
C TYR A 158 -1.99 9.45 4.11
N TYR A 159 -2.00 9.84 5.40
CA TYR A 159 -0.79 10.33 6.06
C TYR A 159 0.36 9.34 6.01
N LEU A 160 0.09 8.05 6.27
CA LEU A 160 1.10 6.99 6.18
C LEU A 160 1.59 6.76 4.74
N ALA A 161 0.71 6.92 3.74
CA ALA A 161 1.11 6.88 2.34
C ALA A 161 2.02 8.05 1.97
N LEU A 162 1.65 9.27 2.34
CA LEU A 162 2.49 10.46 2.17
C LEU A 162 3.85 10.34 2.87
N LYS A 163 3.88 9.72 4.05
CA LYS A 163 5.13 9.48 4.79
C LYS A 163 6.10 8.59 4.02
N ALA A 164 5.59 7.54 3.39
CA ALA A 164 6.38 6.67 2.51
C ALA A 164 6.85 7.40 1.25
N GLU A 165 5.94 8.11 0.60
CA GLU A 165 6.23 8.90 -0.60
C GLU A 165 7.32 9.95 -0.33
N LYS A 166 7.23 10.66 0.79
CA LYS A 166 8.26 11.63 1.19
C LYS A 166 9.63 10.99 1.33
N ALA A 167 9.71 9.80 1.92
CA ALA A 167 10.96 9.07 2.05
C ALA A 167 11.52 8.69 0.67
N PHE A 168 10.67 8.28 -0.26
CA PHE A 168 11.06 7.97 -1.64
C PHE A 168 11.46 9.21 -2.43
N ALA A 169 10.76 10.34 -2.27
CA ALA A 169 11.13 11.61 -2.86
C ALA A 169 12.55 12.05 -2.44
N LEU A 170 12.84 11.95 -1.14
CA LEU A 170 14.17 12.24 -0.61
C LEU A 170 15.24 11.29 -1.16
N GLN A 171 14.94 10.01 -1.27
CA GLN A 171 15.82 9.00 -1.85
C GLN A 171 16.15 9.30 -3.32
N LEU A 172 15.22 9.87 -4.06
CA LEU A 172 15.38 10.26 -5.46
C LEU A 172 15.94 11.69 -5.65
N GLY A 173 16.20 12.42 -4.57
CA GLY A 173 16.64 13.82 -4.63
C GLY A 173 15.54 14.81 -5.07
N LYS A 174 14.27 14.40 -5.07
CA LYS A 174 13.11 15.24 -5.39
C LYS A 174 12.72 16.09 -4.18
N THR A 175 13.55 17.06 -3.83
CA THR A 175 13.39 17.86 -2.59
C THR A 175 12.12 18.73 -2.61
N ALA A 176 11.74 19.27 -3.76
CA ALA A 176 10.54 20.07 -3.91
C ALA A 176 9.25 19.24 -3.58
N ASP A 177 9.18 18.03 -4.12
CA ASP A 177 8.08 17.09 -3.82
C ASP A 177 8.07 16.75 -2.31
N ALA A 178 9.25 16.45 -1.73
CA ALA A 178 9.36 16.13 -0.31
C ALA A 178 8.90 17.28 0.60
N ASP A 179 9.16 18.53 0.22
CA ASP A 179 8.74 19.72 0.96
C ASP A 179 7.21 19.92 0.83
N GLU A 180 6.64 19.71 -0.35
CA GLU A 180 5.19 19.79 -0.57
C GLU A 180 4.46 18.71 0.22
N ILE A 181 4.89 17.47 0.11
CA ILE A 181 4.34 16.34 0.88
C ILE A 181 4.45 16.63 2.38
N GLY A 182 5.56 17.21 2.84
CA GLY A 182 5.74 17.61 4.23
C GLY A 182 4.70 18.63 4.71
N ARG A 183 4.32 19.59 3.87
CA ARG A 183 3.24 20.54 4.17
C ARG A 183 1.88 19.88 4.27
N MET A 184 1.57 18.94 3.36
CA MET A 184 0.31 18.17 3.39
C MET A 184 0.23 17.35 4.69
N MET A 185 1.27 16.61 5.03
CA MET A 185 1.35 15.84 6.28
C MET A 185 1.15 16.74 7.52
N TYR A 186 1.74 17.92 7.55
CA TYR A 186 1.55 18.88 8.64
C TYR A 186 0.09 19.33 8.76
N SER A 187 -0.59 19.60 7.65
CA SER A 187 -1.99 20.01 7.64
C SER A 187 -2.90 18.90 8.20
N ILE A 188 -2.70 17.66 7.77
CA ILE A 188 -3.45 16.50 8.29
C ILE A 188 -3.20 16.33 9.80
N GLY A 189 -1.95 16.36 10.25
CA GLY A 189 -1.60 16.23 11.66
C GLY A 189 -2.28 17.29 12.52
N LYS A 190 -2.31 18.54 12.06
CA LYS A 190 -2.98 19.64 12.78
C LYS A 190 -4.50 19.46 12.88
N CYS A 191 -5.14 18.85 11.92
CA CYS A 191 -6.57 18.56 11.98
C CYS A 191 -6.88 17.41 12.95
N CYS A 192 -6.01 16.42 13.04
CA CYS A 192 -6.17 15.29 13.96
C CYS A 192 -5.90 15.63 15.46
N GLU A 193 -5.25 16.77 15.74
CA GLU A 193 -5.02 17.26 17.12
C GLU A 193 -6.23 18.00 17.72
N ARG A 194 -7.29 18.25 16.95
CA ARG A 194 -8.49 19.00 17.35
C ARG A 194 -9.66 18.10 17.66
#